data_f3daf9bff92a0ef64695a6b75012a10d
#
_entry.id   f3daf9bff92a0ef64695a6b75012a10d
#
_cell.length_a   1.000
_cell.length_b   1.000
_cell.length_c   1.000
_cell.angle_alpha   90.00
_cell.angle_beta   90.00
_cell.angle_gamma   90.00
#
_symmetry.space_group_name_H-M   'P 1'
#
loop_
_entity.id
_entity.type
_entity.pdbx_description
1 polymer ?
#
loop_
_entity_poly.entity_id
_entity_poly.type
_entity_poly.pdbx_seq_one_letter_code
_entity_poly.pdbx_strand_id
1 'polypeptide(L)'
;MIRLKSSALQTTRLLGATCICVLLPPLTAAPIRQHPDNPRWLEWRGKAVALITSAEHYGTVLNPDFDFRRYLEALQRDGMNYTRLFAGSYVEPQGAFGIERNTLAPARRKFLAPWARSDQPGYAGGGNKFDLDRFSPEYLARLKEFIAEAGRRGIVVELTFFCSTYGDQQWALHPFNSTNNIQAVAVPSWKSLHTLPARQPVLFNYQLALTRHLVRELNGFDNLFFEVQNEPWADNHAMGDFINPYLSDKYSFPNAVEVTSPESVAWQRAIAKAITDEEGRLPQRHLIAQNVANFRFSLNDGDLVPEAGIIHFHYAYPEAAEWNRGLNRVIGYDETGFAGNKDETYRRQAWNFVMSGGGLFNNLDYSFTTGHEDGTDTANKAPGGGSPALRRQLKTIGDFLHRFDLARLQPDPLFVARAPGVVVRALSHPGKAHALYVQGRGPTTLSLQLAKGRWTAEWISVEDGHVLKRENISAEKAPAALASPEFNDAVALSIVRQ
;
A
#
# COMPACT_ATOMS: atom_id res chain seq x y z
N MET A 1 -85.61 56.67 -3.59
CA MET A 1 -84.22 57.16 -3.60
C MET A 1 -83.43 56.27 -2.66
N ILE A 2 -82.79 55.22 -3.08
CA ILE A 2 -81.90 54.45 -2.29
C ILE A 2 -80.66 54.08 -3.13
N ARG A 3 -79.52 54.56 -2.75
CA ARG A 3 -78.20 54.31 -3.39
C ARG A 3 -77.69 52.94 -3.02
N LEU A 4 -77.40 52.08 -3.94
CA LEU A 4 -76.66 50.82 -3.80
C LEU A 4 -75.15 51.15 -3.96
N LYS A 5 -74.38 50.77 -2.92
CA LYS A 5 -72.91 50.74 -2.95
C LYS A 5 -72.44 49.41 -3.53
N SER A 6 -71.64 49.43 -4.57
CA SER A 6 -70.93 48.26 -5.11
C SER A 6 -69.63 48.05 -4.33
N SER A 7 -69.42 46.90 -3.74
CA SER A 7 -68.18 46.47 -3.14
C SER A 7 -67.38 45.63 -4.19
N ALA A 8 -66.19 46.10 -4.53
CA ALA A 8 -65.26 45.39 -5.38
C ALA A 8 -64.47 44.34 -4.53
N LEU A 9 -64.59 43.09 -4.87
CA LEU A 9 -63.72 42.00 -4.36
C LEU A 9 -62.37 42.05 -5.07
N GLN A 10 -61.30 42.32 -4.32
CA GLN A 10 -59.93 42.10 -4.77
C GLN A 10 -59.53 40.63 -4.52
N THR A 11 -59.33 39.91 -5.59
CA THR A 11 -58.77 38.52 -5.56
C THR A 11 -57.24 38.60 -5.55
N THR A 12 -56.63 38.35 -4.41
CA THR A 12 -55.17 38.24 -4.29
C THR A 12 -54.76 36.84 -4.76
N ARG A 13 -54.06 36.75 -5.88
CA ARG A 13 -53.41 35.51 -6.34
C ARG A 13 -52.10 35.36 -5.56
N LEU A 14 -52.01 34.38 -4.68
CA LEU A 14 -50.74 33.87 -4.15
C LEU A 14 -50.03 33.06 -5.21
N LEU A 15 -48.94 33.55 -5.72
CA LEU A 15 -47.97 32.78 -6.49
C LEU A 15 -47.13 31.97 -5.52
N GLY A 16 -47.43 30.68 -5.41
CA GLY A 16 -46.59 29.73 -4.65
C GLY A 16 -45.33 29.43 -5.46
N ALA A 17 -44.21 29.99 -5.06
CA ALA A 17 -42.90 29.57 -5.59
C ALA A 17 -42.54 28.21 -5.04
N THR A 18 -42.70 27.15 -5.83
CA THR A 18 -42.20 25.80 -5.51
C THR A 18 -40.69 25.83 -5.70
N CYS A 19 -39.95 25.92 -4.58
CA CYS A 19 -38.49 25.75 -4.58
C CYS A 19 -38.18 24.27 -4.82
N ILE A 20 -37.83 23.90 -6.05
CA ILE A 20 -37.30 22.58 -6.37
C ILE A 20 -35.88 22.56 -5.82
N CYS A 21 -35.69 22.01 -4.62
CA CYS A 21 -34.38 21.62 -4.14
C CYS A 21 -33.89 20.47 -5.03
N VAL A 22 -33.07 20.79 -6.03
CA VAL A 22 -32.26 19.79 -6.74
C VAL A 22 -31.25 19.29 -5.71
N LEU A 23 -31.53 18.13 -5.12
CA LEU A 23 -30.54 17.36 -4.37
C LEU A 23 -29.46 16.95 -5.37
N LEU A 24 -28.41 17.76 -5.47
CA LEU A 24 -27.16 17.31 -6.11
C LEU A 24 -26.70 16.06 -5.35
N PRO A 25 -26.39 14.95 -6.05
CA PRO A 25 -25.78 13.80 -5.39
C PRO A 25 -24.54 14.31 -4.65
N PRO A 26 -24.24 13.75 -3.45
CA PRO A 26 -23.03 14.12 -2.74
C PRO A 26 -21.85 13.93 -3.70
N LEU A 27 -21.04 14.98 -3.88
CA LEU A 27 -19.79 14.88 -4.62
C LEU A 27 -18.98 13.77 -3.92
N THR A 28 -18.84 12.61 -4.57
CA THR A 28 -17.93 11.58 -4.09
C THR A 28 -16.53 12.18 -4.05
N ALA A 29 -15.86 12.09 -2.91
CA ALA A 29 -14.50 12.57 -2.79
C ALA A 29 -13.62 11.94 -3.88
N ALA A 30 -12.69 12.71 -4.44
CA ALA A 30 -11.77 12.17 -5.43
C ALA A 30 -10.92 11.04 -4.82
N PRO A 31 -10.65 9.95 -5.56
CA PRO A 31 -9.78 8.89 -5.10
C PRO A 31 -8.39 9.41 -4.70
N ILE A 32 -7.71 8.64 -3.84
CA ILE A 32 -6.31 8.88 -3.53
C ILE A 32 -5.51 9.00 -4.83
N ARG A 33 -4.60 9.97 -4.89
CA ARG A 33 -3.82 10.29 -6.09
C ARG A 33 -2.40 10.70 -5.75
N GLN A 34 -1.51 10.75 -6.73
CA GLN A 34 -0.23 11.42 -6.57
C GLN A 34 -0.45 12.90 -6.24
N HIS A 35 0.37 13.43 -5.32
CA HIS A 35 0.27 14.83 -4.96
C HIS A 35 0.70 15.71 -6.17
N PRO A 36 -0.10 16.70 -6.58
CA PRO A 36 0.14 17.46 -7.80
C PRO A 36 1.46 18.25 -7.78
N ASP A 37 1.84 18.79 -6.61
CA ASP A 37 3.07 19.58 -6.46
C ASP A 37 4.32 18.72 -6.17
N ASN A 38 4.12 17.49 -5.69
CA ASN A 38 5.22 16.58 -5.38
C ASN A 38 4.80 15.12 -5.58
N PRO A 39 4.94 14.56 -6.79
CA PRO A 39 4.43 13.25 -7.16
C PRO A 39 5.11 12.07 -6.43
N ARG A 40 6.09 12.31 -5.54
CA ARG A 40 6.66 11.29 -4.64
C ARG A 40 5.75 10.96 -3.47
N TRP A 41 4.81 11.88 -3.15
CA TRP A 41 3.83 11.71 -2.09
C TRP A 41 2.44 11.50 -2.67
N LEU A 42 1.56 11.03 -1.84
CA LEU A 42 0.15 10.87 -2.16
C LEU A 42 -0.65 12.05 -1.63
N GLU A 43 -1.79 12.31 -2.26
CA GLU A 43 -2.82 13.20 -1.74
C GLU A 43 -4.12 12.42 -1.56
N TRP A 44 -4.69 12.51 -0.38
CA TRP A 44 -6.00 11.94 -0.08
C TRP A 44 -6.83 12.90 0.75
N ARG A 45 -8.07 13.13 0.31
CA ARG A 45 -9.01 14.06 0.96
C ARG A 45 -8.40 15.44 1.21
N GLY A 46 -7.62 15.94 0.23
CA GLY A 46 -6.99 17.27 0.28
C GLY A 46 -5.77 17.39 1.19
N LYS A 47 -5.19 16.27 1.64
CA LYS A 47 -3.99 16.25 2.48
C LYS A 47 -2.89 15.43 1.82
N ALA A 48 -1.67 15.92 1.87
CA ALA A 48 -0.50 15.11 1.54
C ALA A 48 -0.33 14.00 2.57
N VAL A 49 -0.13 12.76 2.13
CA VAL A 49 -0.02 11.59 2.99
C VAL A 49 1.13 10.67 2.54
N ALA A 50 1.78 10.03 3.52
CA ALA A 50 2.55 8.81 3.35
C ALA A 50 1.70 7.65 3.89
N LEU A 51 1.68 6.52 3.19
CA LEU A 51 0.97 5.33 3.63
C LEU A 51 1.91 4.43 4.43
N ILE A 52 1.58 4.20 5.70
CA ILE A 52 2.43 3.43 6.61
C ILE A 52 1.57 2.46 7.38
N THR A 53 1.93 1.18 7.33
CA THR A 53 1.20 0.13 8.02
C THR A 53 2.06 -1.07 8.41
N SER A 54 1.49 -1.89 9.28
CA SER A 54 1.83 -3.28 9.54
C SER A 54 0.51 -4.05 9.47
N ALA A 55 0.25 -4.70 8.33
CA ALA A 55 -1.04 -5.27 7.95
C ALA A 55 -1.02 -6.80 7.91
N GLU A 56 -2.19 -7.42 8.00
CA GLU A 56 -2.32 -8.89 7.93
C GLU A 56 -1.86 -9.44 6.57
N HIS A 57 -1.69 -10.76 6.47
CA HIS A 57 -1.19 -11.45 5.28
C HIS A 57 -2.27 -11.62 4.19
N TYR A 58 -2.85 -10.50 3.74
CA TYR A 58 -3.70 -10.32 2.54
C TYR A 58 -4.98 -11.16 2.42
N GLY A 59 -5.33 -11.96 3.44
CA GLY A 59 -6.45 -12.90 3.39
C GLY A 59 -7.80 -12.35 3.84
N THR A 60 -7.87 -11.12 4.29
CA THR A 60 -9.01 -10.49 4.97
C THR A 60 -10.37 -10.73 4.32
N VAL A 61 -10.46 -10.59 2.98
CA VAL A 61 -11.74 -10.72 2.26
C VAL A 61 -12.01 -12.16 1.85
N LEU A 62 -10.98 -12.88 1.39
CA LEU A 62 -11.14 -14.25 0.89
C LEU A 62 -11.38 -15.30 2.01
N ASN A 63 -11.05 -14.96 3.25
CA ASN A 63 -11.26 -15.79 4.42
C ASN A 63 -12.44 -15.28 5.27
N PRO A 64 -13.65 -15.83 5.13
CA PRO A 64 -14.82 -15.36 5.86
C PRO A 64 -14.76 -15.62 7.38
N ASP A 65 -13.87 -16.51 7.84
CA ASP A 65 -13.67 -16.76 9.27
C ASP A 65 -12.84 -15.66 9.95
N PHE A 66 -12.23 -14.75 9.18
CA PHE A 66 -11.49 -13.60 9.68
C PHE A 66 -12.45 -12.39 9.86
N ASP A 67 -12.55 -11.86 11.08
CA ASP A 67 -13.36 -10.67 11.38
C ASP A 67 -12.61 -9.38 10.97
N PHE A 68 -12.84 -8.96 9.74
CA PHE A 68 -12.20 -7.78 9.21
C PHE A 68 -12.59 -6.46 9.91
N ARG A 69 -13.73 -6.40 10.58
CA ARG A 69 -14.14 -5.19 11.32
C ARG A 69 -13.27 -4.99 12.53
N ARG A 70 -13.03 -6.06 13.27
CA ARG A 70 -12.11 -6.07 14.42
C ARG A 70 -10.66 -5.76 13.99
N TYR A 71 -10.25 -6.28 12.83
CA TYR A 71 -8.95 -5.97 12.22
C TYR A 71 -8.82 -4.47 11.88
N LEU A 72 -9.78 -3.88 11.18
CA LEU A 72 -9.76 -2.47 10.82
C LEU A 72 -9.84 -1.54 12.05
N GLU A 73 -10.57 -1.96 13.10
CA GLU A 73 -10.57 -1.27 14.39
C GLU A 73 -9.19 -1.28 15.05
N ALA A 74 -8.47 -2.40 14.99
CA ALA A 74 -7.11 -2.51 15.50
C ALA A 74 -6.14 -1.62 14.72
N LEU A 75 -6.20 -1.60 13.39
CA LEU A 75 -5.38 -0.71 12.57
C LEU A 75 -5.65 0.77 12.90
N GLN A 76 -6.92 1.17 13.02
CA GLN A 76 -7.29 2.54 13.38
C GLN A 76 -6.78 2.92 14.76
N ARG A 77 -6.98 2.06 15.77
CA ARG A 77 -6.51 2.25 17.15
C ARG A 77 -5.00 2.44 17.21
N ASP A 78 -4.25 1.65 16.43
CA ASP A 78 -2.79 1.67 16.39
C ASP A 78 -2.23 2.75 15.44
N GLY A 79 -3.11 3.53 14.77
CA GLY A 79 -2.74 4.67 13.92
C GLY A 79 -2.21 4.30 12.54
N MET A 80 -2.53 3.10 12.05
CA MET A 80 -2.22 2.68 10.68
C MET A 80 -3.23 3.28 9.70
N ASN A 81 -2.74 3.77 8.56
CA ASN A 81 -3.57 4.47 7.58
C ASN A 81 -3.70 3.74 6.23
N TYR A 82 -3.24 2.49 6.18
CA TYR A 82 -3.17 1.72 4.96
C TYR A 82 -3.31 0.21 5.23
N THR A 83 -3.85 -0.53 4.28
CA THR A 83 -3.88 -1.99 4.26
C THR A 83 -3.87 -2.51 2.83
N ARG A 84 -3.27 -3.67 2.59
CA ARG A 84 -3.20 -4.35 1.30
C ARG A 84 -3.98 -5.66 1.39
N LEU A 85 -4.65 -6.05 0.31
CA LEU A 85 -5.36 -7.32 0.23
C LEU A 85 -5.36 -7.88 -1.19
N PHE A 86 -5.46 -9.21 -1.28
CA PHE A 86 -5.60 -9.87 -2.58
C PHE A 86 -7.07 -9.99 -3.00
N ALA A 87 -7.31 -9.87 -4.30
CA ALA A 87 -8.64 -9.97 -4.89
C ALA A 87 -9.23 -11.41 -4.88
N GLY A 88 -8.57 -12.38 -4.22
CA GLY A 88 -9.07 -13.75 -4.09
C GLY A 88 -8.92 -14.61 -5.34
N SER A 89 -8.10 -14.21 -6.31
CA SER A 89 -7.65 -15.09 -7.40
C SER A 89 -6.55 -16.06 -6.98
N TYR A 90 -5.95 -15.85 -5.81
CA TYR A 90 -4.87 -16.63 -5.21
C TYR A 90 -5.24 -17.04 -3.78
N VAL A 91 -4.81 -18.20 -3.36
CA VAL A 91 -4.99 -18.75 -2.02
C VAL A 91 -3.86 -19.71 -1.68
N GLU A 92 -3.50 -19.83 -0.42
CA GLU A 92 -2.41 -20.66 0.05
C GLU A 92 -2.90 -21.97 0.71
N PRO A 93 -2.13 -23.06 0.60
CA PRO A 93 -2.35 -24.23 1.42
C PRO A 93 -1.94 -23.96 2.88
N GLN A 94 -2.51 -24.71 3.82
CA GLN A 94 -2.10 -24.64 5.23
C GLN A 94 -0.59 -24.89 5.38
N GLY A 95 0.08 -24.06 6.18
CA GLY A 95 1.52 -24.15 6.41
C GLY A 95 2.42 -23.59 5.30
N ALA A 96 1.83 -22.97 4.26
CA ALA A 96 2.60 -22.29 3.22
C ALA A 96 3.59 -21.30 3.84
N PHE A 97 4.80 -21.23 3.29
CA PHE A 97 5.90 -20.38 3.75
C PHE A 97 6.27 -20.53 5.23
N GLY A 98 5.85 -21.62 5.89
CA GLY A 98 6.08 -21.83 7.33
C GLY A 98 5.16 -21.01 8.23
N ILE A 99 4.07 -20.44 7.69
CA ILE A 99 3.07 -19.68 8.46
C ILE A 99 2.07 -20.66 9.05
N GLU A 100 2.03 -20.76 10.38
CA GLU A 100 1.17 -21.71 11.07
C GLU A 100 -0.31 -21.29 11.02
N ARG A 101 -0.61 -20.04 11.37
CA ARG A 101 -1.95 -19.44 11.28
C ARG A 101 -1.96 -18.36 10.20
N ASN A 102 -2.43 -18.74 9.03
CA ASN A 102 -2.29 -17.96 7.81
C ASN A 102 -3.68 -17.49 7.33
N THR A 103 -3.88 -16.17 7.22
CA THR A 103 -5.14 -15.59 6.73
C THR A 103 -5.42 -15.93 5.27
N LEU A 104 -4.37 -16.09 4.43
CA LEU A 104 -4.46 -16.54 3.03
C LEU A 104 -4.76 -18.04 2.87
N ALA A 105 -4.78 -18.81 3.97
CA ALA A 105 -5.08 -20.24 3.97
C ALA A 105 -6.42 -20.52 4.70
N PRO A 106 -7.57 -20.16 4.12
CA PRO A 106 -8.87 -20.37 4.74
C PRO A 106 -9.13 -21.87 4.99
N ALA A 107 -9.93 -22.17 6.00
CA ALA A 107 -10.34 -23.53 6.29
C ALA A 107 -11.02 -24.17 5.07
N ARG A 108 -10.97 -25.52 5.00
CA ARG A 108 -11.59 -26.28 3.90
C ARG A 108 -13.04 -25.85 3.68
N ARG A 109 -13.43 -25.56 2.43
CA ARG A 109 -14.74 -25.06 1.98
C ARG A 109 -15.04 -23.61 2.34
N LYS A 110 -14.10 -22.88 2.93
CA LYS A 110 -14.28 -21.48 3.37
C LYS A 110 -13.73 -20.46 2.39
N PHE A 111 -12.97 -20.89 1.38
CA PHE A 111 -12.41 -19.94 0.40
C PHE A 111 -13.52 -19.19 -0.35
N LEU A 112 -13.58 -17.88 -0.13
CA LEU A 112 -14.49 -16.96 -0.81
C LEU A 112 -13.73 -16.29 -1.97
N ALA A 113 -14.03 -16.72 -3.19
CA ALA A 113 -13.40 -16.25 -4.41
C ALA A 113 -14.31 -15.27 -5.18
N PRO A 114 -13.75 -14.48 -6.13
CA PRO A 114 -14.54 -13.59 -6.98
C PRO A 114 -15.60 -14.29 -7.82
N TRP A 115 -15.43 -15.60 -8.09
CA TRP A 115 -16.35 -16.39 -8.91
C TRP A 115 -17.34 -17.20 -8.06
N ALA A 116 -18.56 -17.33 -8.57
CA ALA A 116 -19.59 -18.15 -7.95
C ALA A 116 -19.22 -19.63 -7.98
N ARG A 117 -19.75 -20.39 -7.04
CA ARG A 117 -19.68 -21.86 -7.08
C ARG A 117 -20.71 -22.39 -8.06
N SER A 118 -20.33 -23.44 -8.82
CA SER A 118 -21.24 -24.23 -9.66
C SER A 118 -21.93 -25.33 -8.84
N ASP A 119 -22.77 -26.13 -9.50
CA ASP A 119 -23.36 -27.32 -8.89
C ASP A 119 -22.45 -28.57 -8.96
N GLN A 120 -21.29 -28.47 -9.62
CA GLN A 120 -20.37 -29.60 -9.80
C GLN A 120 -19.39 -29.66 -8.62
N PRO A 121 -19.36 -30.79 -7.87
CA PRO A 121 -18.36 -31.01 -6.83
C PRO A 121 -16.96 -31.19 -7.41
N GLY A 122 -15.91 -31.02 -6.56
CA GLY A 122 -14.56 -31.36 -6.93
C GLY A 122 -13.55 -30.22 -6.91
N TYR A 123 -13.85 -29.08 -6.26
CA TYR A 123 -12.81 -28.10 -5.95
C TYR A 123 -11.79 -28.68 -4.95
N ALA A 124 -10.48 -28.52 -5.22
CA ALA A 124 -9.41 -29.09 -4.41
C ALA A 124 -9.45 -28.64 -2.94
N GLY A 125 -9.81 -27.37 -2.66
CA GLY A 125 -10.03 -26.84 -1.32
C GLY A 125 -11.36 -27.24 -0.67
N GLY A 126 -12.16 -28.09 -1.36
CA GLY A 126 -13.44 -28.61 -0.91
C GLY A 126 -14.64 -27.83 -1.41
N GLY A 127 -15.76 -28.56 -1.57
CA GLY A 127 -16.99 -28.01 -2.14
C GLY A 127 -17.03 -28.10 -3.66
N ASN A 128 -17.85 -27.25 -4.28
CA ASN A 128 -18.09 -27.23 -5.70
C ASN A 128 -17.02 -26.44 -6.46
N LYS A 129 -16.82 -26.76 -7.72
CA LYS A 129 -15.95 -26.04 -8.66
C LYS A 129 -16.47 -24.62 -8.89
N PHE A 130 -15.58 -23.73 -9.32
CA PHE A 130 -15.95 -22.39 -9.72
C PHE A 130 -16.62 -22.36 -11.11
N ASP A 131 -17.52 -21.42 -11.28
CA ASP A 131 -18.05 -21.02 -12.57
C ASP A 131 -17.44 -19.66 -12.94
N LEU A 132 -16.46 -19.65 -13.83
CA LEU A 132 -15.70 -18.45 -14.21
C LEU A 132 -16.53 -17.44 -15.03
N ASP A 133 -17.71 -17.85 -15.52
CA ASP A 133 -18.65 -16.96 -16.23
C ASP A 133 -19.57 -16.19 -15.27
N ARG A 134 -19.56 -16.51 -13.97
CA ARG A 134 -20.41 -15.87 -12.97
C ARG A 134 -19.59 -15.36 -11.78
N PHE A 135 -19.73 -14.06 -11.49
CA PHE A 135 -19.14 -13.48 -10.29
C PHE A 135 -19.95 -13.79 -9.03
N SER A 136 -19.28 -13.87 -7.88
CA SER A 136 -19.89 -14.13 -6.57
C SER A 136 -20.45 -12.85 -5.96
N PRO A 137 -21.79 -12.73 -5.77
CA PRO A 137 -22.36 -11.58 -5.07
C PRO A 137 -21.91 -11.48 -3.61
N GLU A 138 -21.70 -12.61 -2.94
CA GLU A 138 -21.24 -12.67 -1.55
C GLU A 138 -19.82 -12.10 -1.40
N TYR A 139 -18.91 -12.52 -2.29
CA TYR A 139 -17.56 -11.98 -2.34
C TYR A 139 -17.56 -10.45 -2.55
N LEU A 140 -18.33 -10.01 -3.55
CA LEU A 140 -18.39 -8.59 -3.89
C LEU A 140 -18.99 -7.75 -2.76
N ALA A 141 -20.04 -8.24 -2.11
CA ALA A 141 -20.63 -7.56 -0.96
C ALA A 141 -19.61 -7.41 0.19
N ARG A 142 -18.89 -8.48 0.53
CA ARG A 142 -17.86 -8.47 1.56
C ARG A 142 -16.69 -7.52 1.22
N LEU A 143 -16.24 -7.54 -0.04
CA LEU A 143 -15.16 -6.63 -0.51
C LEU A 143 -15.59 -5.17 -0.41
N LYS A 144 -16.77 -4.82 -0.90
CA LYS A 144 -17.31 -3.46 -0.81
C LYS A 144 -17.48 -2.99 0.63
N GLU A 145 -17.99 -3.87 1.49
CA GLU A 145 -18.14 -3.56 2.91
C GLU A 145 -16.79 -3.32 3.58
N PHE A 146 -15.79 -4.15 3.29
CA PHE A 146 -14.42 -3.96 3.78
C PHE A 146 -13.86 -2.60 3.38
N ILE A 147 -13.91 -2.24 2.09
CA ILE A 147 -13.38 -0.97 1.58
C ILE A 147 -14.12 0.22 2.21
N ALA A 148 -15.46 0.16 2.30
CA ALA A 148 -16.27 1.19 2.93
C ALA A 148 -15.91 1.38 4.40
N GLU A 149 -15.75 0.28 5.14
CA GLU A 149 -15.40 0.30 6.55
C GLU A 149 -13.99 0.86 6.79
N ALA A 150 -13.02 0.48 5.95
CA ALA A 150 -11.68 1.04 5.95
C ALA A 150 -11.71 2.56 5.71
N GLY A 151 -12.47 3.02 4.72
CA GLY A 151 -12.60 4.46 4.38
C GLY A 151 -13.22 5.31 5.51
N ARG A 152 -14.21 4.74 6.26
CA ARG A 152 -14.75 5.40 7.45
C ARG A 152 -13.73 5.56 8.58
N ARG A 153 -12.75 4.66 8.66
CA ARG A 153 -11.66 4.68 9.65
C ARG A 153 -10.42 5.46 9.20
N GLY A 154 -10.44 6.07 8.01
CA GLY A 154 -9.27 6.78 7.50
C GLY A 154 -8.17 5.86 6.99
N ILE A 155 -8.53 4.66 6.53
CA ILE A 155 -7.60 3.64 6.02
C ILE A 155 -7.76 3.53 4.51
N VAL A 156 -6.65 3.66 3.78
CA VAL A 156 -6.57 3.42 2.34
C VAL A 156 -6.39 1.92 2.10
N VAL A 157 -7.03 1.42 1.05
CA VAL A 157 -6.96 0.01 0.64
C VAL A 157 -6.19 -0.11 -0.66
N GLU A 158 -5.21 -0.99 -0.71
CA GLU A 158 -4.59 -1.48 -1.93
C GLU A 158 -5.22 -2.83 -2.29
N LEU A 159 -5.82 -2.90 -3.47
CA LEU A 159 -6.39 -4.14 -3.99
C LEU A 159 -5.47 -4.71 -5.07
N THR A 160 -4.79 -5.81 -4.77
CA THR A 160 -3.96 -6.55 -5.71
C THR A 160 -4.82 -7.50 -6.52
N PHE A 161 -4.90 -7.30 -7.84
CA PHE A 161 -5.75 -8.12 -8.72
C PHE A 161 -5.24 -9.55 -8.87
N PHE A 162 -3.95 -9.70 -9.08
CA PHE A 162 -3.32 -11.00 -9.34
C PHE A 162 -2.11 -11.21 -8.45
N CYS A 163 -1.77 -12.47 -8.24
CA CYS A 163 -0.59 -12.87 -7.50
C CYS A 163 0.13 -13.97 -8.28
N SER A 164 1.45 -13.94 -8.30
CA SER A 164 2.24 -15.06 -8.79
C SER A 164 1.91 -16.33 -8.02
N THR A 165 2.09 -17.46 -8.66
CA THR A 165 1.90 -18.78 -8.05
C THR A 165 3.26 -19.38 -7.74
N TYR A 166 3.51 -19.77 -6.49
CA TYR A 166 4.84 -20.13 -6.01
C TYR A 166 5.16 -21.63 -6.13
N GLY A 167 4.17 -22.44 -6.54
CA GLY A 167 4.38 -23.87 -6.74
C GLY A 167 3.09 -24.65 -6.96
N ASP A 168 3.27 -25.97 -7.10
CA ASP A 168 2.16 -26.88 -7.44
C ASP A 168 1.08 -26.96 -6.36
N GLN A 169 1.42 -26.73 -5.10
CA GLN A 169 0.44 -26.76 -3.99
C GLN A 169 -0.52 -25.56 -4.06
N GLN A 170 -0.01 -24.36 -4.34
CA GLN A 170 -0.83 -23.17 -4.57
C GLN A 170 -1.63 -23.31 -5.85
N TRP A 171 -0.98 -23.82 -6.92
CA TRP A 171 -1.65 -24.07 -8.20
C TRP A 171 -2.82 -25.06 -8.06
N ALA A 172 -2.68 -26.10 -7.24
CA ALA A 172 -3.75 -27.05 -6.97
C ALA A 172 -5.02 -26.40 -6.41
N LEU A 173 -4.91 -25.28 -5.71
CA LEU A 173 -6.04 -24.53 -5.13
C LEU A 173 -6.53 -23.39 -6.03
N HIS A 174 -5.78 -23.02 -7.05
CA HIS A 174 -6.05 -21.83 -7.85
C HIS A 174 -7.35 -21.97 -8.67
N PRO A 175 -8.25 -20.94 -8.71
CA PRO A 175 -9.48 -21.01 -9.49
C PRO A 175 -9.29 -21.26 -10.99
N PHE A 176 -8.21 -20.77 -11.58
CA PHE A 176 -7.87 -21.01 -12.99
C PHE A 176 -7.27 -22.39 -13.27
N ASN A 177 -6.98 -23.20 -12.27
CA ASN A 177 -6.63 -24.60 -12.51
C ASN A 177 -7.83 -25.33 -13.12
N SER A 178 -7.65 -26.00 -14.25
CA SER A 178 -8.72 -26.64 -15.02
C SER A 178 -9.56 -27.65 -14.21
N THR A 179 -8.98 -28.22 -13.15
CA THR A 179 -9.70 -29.15 -12.26
C THR A 179 -10.65 -28.43 -11.30
N ASN A 180 -10.45 -27.11 -11.07
CA ASN A 180 -11.15 -26.31 -10.08
C ASN A 180 -12.30 -25.47 -10.65
N ASN A 181 -12.44 -25.39 -11.98
CA ASN A 181 -13.51 -24.67 -12.64
C ASN A 181 -14.28 -25.57 -13.61
N ILE A 182 -15.51 -25.20 -13.98
CA ILE A 182 -16.36 -25.98 -14.89
C ILE A 182 -16.05 -25.71 -16.35
N GLN A 183 -15.39 -24.61 -16.67
CA GLN A 183 -14.96 -24.25 -18.02
C GLN A 183 -13.72 -25.04 -18.47
N ALA A 184 -13.04 -25.72 -17.56
CA ALA A 184 -11.83 -26.51 -17.79
C ALA A 184 -10.76 -25.72 -18.58
N VAL A 185 -10.54 -24.46 -18.19
CA VAL A 185 -9.58 -23.57 -18.88
C VAL A 185 -8.21 -24.22 -18.91
N ALA A 186 -7.71 -24.45 -20.12
CA ALA A 186 -6.42 -25.09 -20.30
C ALA A 186 -5.28 -24.12 -19.98
N VAL A 187 -4.59 -24.36 -18.87
CA VAL A 187 -3.37 -23.63 -18.46
C VAL A 187 -2.28 -24.68 -18.27
N PRO A 188 -1.25 -24.74 -19.14
CA PRO A 188 -0.24 -25.80 -19.11
C PRO A 188 0.57 -25.85 -17.81
N SER A 189 0.82 -24.71 -17.20
CA SER A 189 1.59 -24.57 -15.97
C SER A 189 1.22 -23.26 -15.27
N TRP A 190 1.34 -23.23 -13.94
CA TRP A 190 1.18 -21.99 -13.18
C TRP A 190 2.15 -20.88 -13.62
N LYS A 191 3.34 -21.23 -14.17
CA LYS A 191 4.30 -20.27 -14.75
C LYS A 191 3.78 -19.56 -16.00
N SER A 192 2.69 -20.02 -16.61
CA SER A 192 2.07 -19.39 -17.78
C SER A 192 0.80 -18.60 -17.46
N LEU A 193 0.47 -18.38 -16.18
CA LEU A 193 -0.73 -17.63 -15.78
C LEU A 193 -0.69 -16.18 -16.26
N HIS A 194 0.45 -15.52 -16.16
CA HIS A 194 0.61 -14.10 -16.46
C HIS A 194 1.48 -13.93 -17.71
N THR A 195 1.00 -14.49 -18.82
CA THR A 195 1.66 -14.43 -20.12
C THR A 195 0.88 -13.57 -21.12
N LEU A 196 1.53 -13.21 -22.22
CA LEU A 196 0.91 -12.42 -23.28
C LEU A 196 -0.40 -13.03 -23.78
N PRO A 197 -1.40 -12.19 -24.10
CA PRO A 197 -2.73 -12.66 -24.56
C PRO A 197 -2.68 -13.67 -25.70
N ALA A 198 -1.74 -13.51 -26.62
CA ALA A 198 -1.59 -14.41 -27.77
C ALA A 198 -1.27 -15.88 -27.40
N ARG A 199 -0.67 -16.11 -26.22
CA ARG A 199 -0.33 -17.48 -25.75
C ARG A 199 -1.48 -18.15 -25.01
N GLN A 200 -2.32 -17.38 -24.32
CA GLN A 200 -3.39 -17.87 -23.46
C GLN A 200 -4.67 -17.01 -23.62
N PRO A 201 -5.26 -16.92 -24.84
CA PRO A 201 -6.34 -15.96 -25.10
C PRO A 201 -7.60 -16.22 -24.24
N VAL A 202 -7.94 -17.49 -23.98
CA VAL A 202 -9.10 -17.84 -23.17
C VAL A 202 -8.89 -17.43 -21.71
N LEU A 203 -7.74 -17.77 -21.12
CA LEU A 203 -7.38 -17.37 -19.76
C LEU A 203 -7.36 -15.85 -19.62
N PHE A 204 -6.71 -15.17 -20.57
CA PHE A 204 -6.60 -13.70 -20.54
C PHE A 204 -7.96 -13.02 -20.60
N ASN A 205 -8.94 -13.56 -21.33
CA ASN A 205 -10.31 -13.04 -21.33
C ASN A 205 -10.96 -13.13 -19.93
N TYR A 206 -10.74 -14.21 -19.18
CA TYR A 206 -11.22 -14.32 -17.80
C TYR A 206 -10.50 -13.34 -16.87
N GLN A 207 -9.20 -13.12 -17.05
CA GLN A 207 -8.44 -12.11 -16.29
C GLN A 207 -8.97 -10.70 -16.58
N LEU A 208 -9.22 -10.36 -17.85
CA LEU A 208 -9.83 -9.09 -18.25
C LEU A 208 -11.25 -8.92 -17.70
N ALA A 209 -12.07 -9.99 -17.73
CA ALA A 209 -13.41 -9.96 -17.19
C ALA A 209 -13.43 -9.65 -15.68
N LEU A 210 -12.53 -10.31 -14.91
CA LEU A 210 -12.35 -10.02 -13.48
C LEU A 210 -11.91 -8.58 -13.26
N THR A 211 -10.88 -8.13 -13.96
CA THR A 211 -10.35 -6.77 -13.84
C THR A 211 -11.44 -5.72 -14.08
N ARG A 212 -12.14 -5.80 -15.21
CA ARG A 212 -13.21 -4.85 -15.55
C ARG A 212 -14.38 -4.91 -14.60
N HIS A 213 -14.74 -6.11 -14.11
CA HIS A 213 -15.81 -6.26 -13.13
C HIS A 213 -15.48 -5.54 -11.83
N LEU A 214 -14.31 -5.79 -11.26
CA LEU A 214 -13.89 -5.15 -10.01
C LEU A 214 -13.75 -3.63 -10.18
N VAL A 215 -13.16 -3.16 -11.29
CA VAL A 215 -13.05 -1.72 -11.58
C VAL A 215 -14.43 -1.04 -11.59
N ARG A 216 -15.42 -1.62 -12.28
CA ARG A 216 -16.79 -1.06 -12.30
C ARG A 216 -17.44 -1.02 -10.93
N GLU A 217 -17.34 -2.13 -10.22
CA GLU A 217 -18.02 -2.31 -8.94
C GLU A 217 -17.43 -1.46 -7.81
N LEU A 218 -16.15 -1.10 -7.92
CA LEU A 218 -15.41 -0.40 -6.90
C LEU A 218 -15.14 1.08 -7.23
N ASN A 219 -15.55 1.57 -8.39
CA ASN A 219 -15.22 2.92 -8.88
C ASN A 219 -15.71 4.06 -7.97
N GLY A 220 -16.65 3.82 -7.07
CA GLY A 220 -17.18 4.83 -6.16
C GLY A 220 -16.35 5.08 -4.89
N PHE A 221 -15.27 4.35 -4.64
CA PHE A 221 -14.47 4.48 -3.42
C PHE A 221 -13.31 5.44 -3.57
N ASP A 222 -13.15 6.38 -2.62
CA ASP A 222 -12.06 7.37 -2.61
C ASP A 222 -10.78 6.87 -1.93
N ASN A 223 -10.89 5.81 -1.15
CA ASN A 223 -9.81 5.22 -0.35
C ASN A 223 -9.22 3.95 -0.97
N LEU A 224 -9.21 3.85 -2.29
CA LEU A 224 -8.81 2.65 -3.02
C LEU A 224 -7.77 2.99 -4.10
N PHE A 225 -6.79 2.12 -4.27
CA PHE A 225 -5.98 2.03 -5.48
C PHE A 225 -5.75 0.57 -5.86
N PHE A 226 -5.35 0.33 -7.10
CA PHE A 226 -5.21 -1.00 -7.66
C PHE A 226 -3.74 -1.36 -7.85
N GLU A 227 -3.37 -2.56 -7.45
CA GLU A 227 -2.11 -3.17 -7.83
C GLU A 227 -2.35 -4.25 -8.87
N VAL A 228 -1.53 -4.28 -9.92
CA VAL A 228 -1.72 -5.23 -11.03
C VAL A 228 -1.41 -6.65 -10.60
N GLN A 229 -0.23 -6.88 -10.02
CA GLN A 229 0.24 -8.22 -9.67
C GLN A 229 1.25 -8.18 -8.52
N ASN A 230 1.08 -9.09 -7.56
CA ASN A 230 2.07 -9.38 -6.54
C ASN A 230 3.20 -10.23 -7.12
N GLU A 231 4.44 -9.84 -6.87
CA GLU A 231 5.68 -10.57 -7.15
C GLU A 231 5.77 -11.21 -8.56
N PRO A 232 5.64 -10.42 -9.63
CA PRO A 232 5.65 -10.94 -11.00
C PRO A 232 6.92 -11.71 -11.37
N TRP A 233 8.01 -11.50 -10.64
CA TRP A 233 9.27 -12.24 -10.80
C TRP A 233 9.22 -13.69 -10.29
N ALA A 234 8.25 -14.06 -9.43
CA ALA A 234 8.20 -15.41 -8.88
C ALA A 234 7.79 -16.49 -9.91
N ASP A 235 6.97 -16.17 -10.89
CA ASP A 235 6.56 -17.10 -11.95
C ASP A 235 7.23 -16.80 -13.31
N ASN A 236 7.66 -15.58 -13.54
CA ASN A 236 8.31 -15.18 -14.79
C ASN A 236 9.32 -14.05 -14.53
N HIS A 237 10.53 -14.40 -14.11
CA HIS A 237 11.55 -13.47 -13.66
C HIS A 237 12.67 -13.23 -14.68
N ALA A 238 13.31 -12.09 -14.55
CA ALA A 238 14.66 -11.83 -15.02
C ALA A 238 15.59 -11.59 -13.82
N MET A 239 16.87 -11.85 -13.99
CA MET A 239 17.86 -11.56 -12.95
C MET A 239 18.51 -10.21 -13.27
N GLY A 240 18.48 -9.30 -12.32
CA GLY A 240 19.24 -8.06 -12.41
C GLY A 240 20.73 -8.31 -12.23
N ASP A 241 21.56 -7.45 -12.79
CA ASP A 241 23.03 -7.54 -12.76
C ASP A 241 23.64 -7.24 -11.39
N PHE A 242 22.86 -7.14 -10.33
CA PHE A 242 23.31 -6.74 -9.01
C PHE A 242 23.53 -7.93 -8.09
N ILE A 243 24.74 -8.04 -7.57
CA ILE A 243 24.99 -8.82 -6.37
C ILE A 243 24.37 -8.04 -5.18
N ASN A 244 23.52 -8.69 -4.43
CA ASN A 244 22.97 -8.11 -3.22
C ASN A 244 23.98 -8.27 -2.05
N PRO A 245 24.71 -7.23 -1.65
CA PRO A 245 25.75 -7.33 -0.63
C PRO A 245 25.20 -7.53 0.80
N TYR A 246 23.87 -7.41 0.97
CA TYR A 246 23.21 -7.51 2.27
C TYR A 246 22.64 -8.91 2.54
N LEU A 247 22.58 -9.79 1.53
CA LEU A 247 22.24 -11.18 1.75
C LEU A 247 23.42 -11.93 2.35
N SER A 248 23.22 -12.48 3.51
CA SER A 248 24.17 -13.44 4.09
C SER A 248 23.98 -14.80 3.43
N ASP A 249 25.05 -15.61 3.39
CA ASP A 249 25.04 -17.00 2.91
C ASP A 249 24.00 -17.90 3.64
N LYS A 250 23.34 -17.37 4.64
CA LYS A 250 22.32 -18.02 5.44
C LYS A 250 20.96 -18.15 4.73
N TYR A 251 20.70 -17.35 3.72
CA TYR A 251 19.44 -17.34 3.00
C TYR A 251 19.66 -17.93 1.62
N SER A 252 18.84 -18.91 1.27
CA SER A 252 18.83 -19.55 -0.05
C SER A 252 18.33 -18.64 -1.18
N PHE A 253 18.31 -17.32 -0.94
CA PHE A 253 17.96 -16.34 -1.96
C PHE A 253 19.11 -16.17 -2.96
N PRO A 254 18.81 -15.95 -4.23
CA PRO A 254 19.85 -15.65 -5.21
C PRO A 254 20.62 -14.39 -4.82
N ASN A 255 21.94 -14.41 -5.03
CA ASN A 255 22.77 -13.22 -4.80
C ASN A 255 22.46 -12.07 -5.76
N ALA A 256 21.69 -12.34 -6.80
CA ALA A 256 21.21 -11.35 -7.76
C ALA A 256 19.80 -10.89 -7.42
N VAL A 257 19.48 -9.65 -7.80
CA VAL A 257 18.14 -9.07 -7.62
C VAL A 257 17.17 -9.71 -8.61
N GLU A 258 16.05 -10.22 -8.13
CA GLU A 258 14.96 -10.69 -8.98
C GLU A 258 14.15 -9.49 -9.47
N VAL A 259 13.94 -9.43 -10.78
CA VAL A 259 13.27 -8.35 -11.48
C VAL A 259 12.16 -8.92 -12.35
N THR A 260 11.07 -8.20 -12.50
CA THR A 260 10.00 -8.54 -13.44
C THR A 260 10.54 -8.68 -14.87
N SER A 261 10.24 -9.79 -15.53
CA SER A 261 10.65 -10.01 -16.92
C SER A 261 9.93 -9.05 -17.88
N PRO A 262 10.51 -8.75 -19.06
CA PRO A 262 9.83 -7.93 -20.07
C PRO A 262 8.48 -8.52 -20.51
N GLU A 263 8.34 -9.85 -20.50
CA GLU A 263 7.09 -10.53 -20.83
C GLU A 263 6.01 -10.25 -19.77
N SER A 264 6.36 -10.32 -18.48
CA SER A 264 5.48 -9.97 -17.37
C SER A 264 5.09 -8.48 -17.42
N VAL A 265 6.04 -7.60 -17.69
CA VAL A 265 5.75 -6.16 -17.88
C VAL A 265 4.74 -5.95 -19.01
N ALA A 266 4.88 -6.66 -20.13
CA ALA A 266 3.94 -6.56 -21.26
C ALA A 266 2.53 -7.04 -20.88
N TRP A 267 2.42 -8.12 -20.09
CA TRP A 267 1.13 -8.58 -19.57
C TRP A 267 0.53 -7.57 -18.57
N GLN A 268 1.33 -7.04 -17.64
CA GLN A 268 0.88 -6.01 -16.70
C GLN A 268 0.40 -4.75 -17.42
N ARG A 269 1.08 -4.31 -18.49
CA ARG A 269 0.62 -3.18 -19.35
C ARG A 269 -0.76 -3.45 -19.94
N ALA A 270 -1.03 -4.68 -20.38
CA ALA A 270 -2.33 -5.03 -20.94
C ALA A 270 -3.45 -4.99 -19.88
N ILE A 271 -3.17 -5.43 -18.64
CA ILE A 271 -4.12 -5.34 -17.52
C ILE A 271 -4.32 -3.86 -17.10
N ALA A 272 -3.24 -3.10 -16.92
CA ALA A 272 -3.33 -1.68 -16.55
C ALA A 272 -4.12 -0.87 -17.59
N LYS A 273 -3.88 -1.15 -18.88
CA LYS A 273 -4.69 -0.57 -19.95
C LYS A 273 -6.17 -0.95 -19.83
N ALA A 274 -6.50 -2.17 -19.46
CA ALA A 274 -7.89 -2.58 -19.26
C ALA A 274 -8.55 -1.84 -18.08
N ILE A 275 -7.80 -1.55 -17.01
CA ILE A 275 -8.26 -0.70 -15.89
C ILE A 275 -8.58 0.70 -16.41
N THR A 276 -7.64 1.36 -17.08
CA THR A 276 -7.81 2.74 -17.58
C THR A 276 -8.89 2.86 -18.64
N ASP A 277 -9.00 1.89 -19.57
CA ASP A 277 -10.04 1.85 -20.58
C ASP A 277 -11.45 1.70 -19.94
N GLU A 278 -11.58 0.88 -18.89
CA GLU A 278 -12.84 0.71 -18.17
C GLU A 278 -13.20 1.98 -17.42
N GLU A 279 -12.25 2.54 -16.65
CA GLU A 279 -12.44 3.79 -15.92
C GLU A 279 -12.67 4.97 -16.87
N GLY A 280 -12.20 4.89 -18.12
CA GLY A 280 -12.50 5.88 -19.17
C GLY A 280 -13.99 6.17 -19.33
N ARG A 281 -14.84 5.22 -18.93
CA ARG A 281 -16.31 5.27 -19.01
C ARG A 281 -16.99 5.51 -17.66
N LEU A 282 -16.20 5.66 -16.59
CA LEU A 282 -16.68 5.76 -15.21
C LEU A 282 -16.32 7.14 -14.62
N PRO A 283 -16.96 7.56 -13.51
CA PRO A 283 -16.72 8.87 -12.91
C PRO A 283 -15.32 9.09 -12.35
N GLN A 284 -14.68 8.04 -11.77
CA GLN A 284 -13.45 8.16 -11.04
C GLN A 284 -12.27 7.52 -11.77
N ARG A 285 -11.05 7.92 -11.36
CA ARG A 285 -9.78 7.38 -11.83
C ARG A 285 -8.95 7.02 -10.62
N HIS A 286 -8.61 5.74 -10.46
CA HIS A 286 -7.79 5.26 -9.36
C HIS A 286 -6.32 5.15 -9.77
N LEU A 287 -5.44 5.30 -8.80
CA LEU A 287 -4.03 4.99 -9.02
C LEU A 287 -3.84 3.50 -9.31
N ILE A 288 -2.84 3.22 -10.12
CA ILE A 288 -2.38 1.87 -10.42
C ILE A 288 -0.97 1.74 -9.85
N ALA A 289 -0.73 0.63 -9.16
CA ALA A 289 0.56 0.24 -8.63
C ALA A 289 1.12 -0.94 -9.43
N GLN A 290 2.44 -0.99 -9.54
CA GLN A 290 3.19 -2.04 -10.22
C GLN A 290 4.30 -2.56 -9.32
N ASN A 291 4.38 -3.88 -9.11
CA ASN A 291 5.56 -4.51 -8.54
C ASN A 291 6.65 -4.69 -9.61
N VAL A 292 7.91 -4.39 -9.26
CA VAL A 292 9.00 -4.37 -10.25
C VAL A 292 10.19 -5.23 -9.88
N ALA A 293 10.60 -5.29 -8.61
CA ALA A 293 11.76 -6.04 -8.18
C ALA A 293 11.81 -6.27 -6.67
N ASN A 294 12.61 -7.22 -6.25
CA ASN A 294 13.09 -7.32 -4.88
C ASN A 294 14.21 -6.31 -4.61
N PHE A 295 14.40 -5.93 -3.36
CA PHE A 295 15.51 -5.20 -2.78
C PHE A 295 15.71 -3.80 -3.36
N ARG A 296 16.32 -3.67 -4.52
CA ARG A 296 16.67 -2.41 -5.19
C ARG A 296 16.95 -2.68 -6.66
N PHE A 297 16.51 -1.78 -7.49
CA PHE A 297 16.78 -1.79 -8.93
C PHE A 297 16.66 -0.38 -9.48
N SER A 298 17.52 0.01 -10.42
CA SER A 298 17.41 1.29 -11.12
C SER A 298 16.57 1.07 -12.38
N LEU A 299 15.39 1.63 -12.39
CA LEU A 299 14.37 1.41 -13.42
C LEU A 299 14.58 2.32 -14.63
N ASN A 300 14.20 1.80 -15.79
CA ASN A 300 14.09 2.55 -17.04
C ASN A 300 12.66 2.41 -17.62
N ASP A 301 12.36 3.13 -18.70
CA ASP A 301 11.03 3.14 -19.31
C ASP A 301 10.55 1.74 -19.76
N GLY A 302 11.48 0.83 -20.08
CA GLY A 302 11.17 -0.55 -20.45
C GLY A 302 10.59 -1.37 -19.32
N ASP A 303 10.95 -1.06 -18.09
CA ASP A 303 10.52 -1.77 -16.88
C ASP A 303 9.15 -1.29 -16.37
N LEU A 304 8.65 -0.15 -16.87
CA LEU A 304 7.49 0.52 -16.32
C LEU A 304 6.21 0.24 -17.10
N VAL A 305 5.11 0.13 -16.34
CA VAL A 305 3.75 0.28 -16.85
C VAL A 305 3.46 1.78 -16.90
N PRO A 306 3.15 2.36 -18.08
CA PRO A 306 2.95 3.80 -18.23
C PRO A 306 1.88 4.39 -17.31
N GLU A 307 0.81 3.62 -17.08
CA GLU A 307 -0.34 3.98 -16.26
C GLU A 307 -0.05 3.92 -14.75
N ALA A 308 1.04 3.27 -14.33
CA ALA A 308 1.36 3.12 -12.91
C ALA A 308 1.82 4.44 -12.30
N GLY A 309 1.12 4.92 -11.28
CA GLY A 309 1.50 6.06 -10.45
C GLY A 309 2.33 5.68 -9.23
N ILE A 310 2.30 4.40 -8.87
CA ILE A 310 3.04 3.83 -7.73
C ILE A 310 3.91 2.68 -8.25
N ILE A 311 5.16 2.63 -7.80
CA ILE A 311 6.10 1.57 -8.14
C ILE A 311 6.53 0.89 -6.85
N HIS A 312 6.28 -0.41 -6.75
CA HIS A 312 6.55 -1.21 -5.57
C HIS A 312 7.82 -2.05 -5.69
N PHE A 313 8.52 -2.12 -4.57
CA PHE A 313 9.62 -3.04 -4.31
C PHE A 313 9.28 -3.88 -3.08
N HIS A 314 9.61 -5.16 -3.10
CA HIS A 314 9.54 -6.02 -1.94
C HIS A 314 10.90 -6.13 -1.25
N TYR A 315 10.90 -6.37 0.07
CA TYR A 315 12.13 -6.51 0.87
C TYR A 315 13.14 -5.37 0.62
N ALA A 316 12.62 -4.16 0.41
CA ALA A 316 13.34 -3.06 -0.21
C ALA A 316 14.44 -2.47 0.67
N TYR A 317 15.52 -2.07 0.02
CA TYR A 317 16.54 -1.21 0.61
C TYR A 317 16.25 0.26 0.28
N PRO A 318 16.83 1.20 1.06
CA PRO A 318 16.65 2.63 0.82
C PRO A 318 16.99 3.07 -0.61
N GLU A 319 17.96 2.39 -1.23
CA GLU A 319 18.41 2.66 -2.59
C GLU A 319 17.30 2.44 -3.64
N ALA A 320 16.29 1.63 -3.35
CA ALA A 320 15.11 1.52 -4.23
C ALA A 320 14.40 2.87 -4.40
N ALA A 321 14.27 3.66 -3.33
CA ALA A 321 13.74 5.01 -3.41
C ALA A 321 14.78 6.02 -3.94
N GLU A 322 16.03 5.93 -3.49
CA GLU A 322 17.11 6.87 -3.82
C GLU A 322 17.45 6.84 -5.33
N TRP A 323 17.56 5.65 -5.93
CA TRP A 323 17.93 5.50 -7.35
C TRP A 323 16.80 5.87 -8.29
N ASN A 324 15.55 5.70 -7.86
CA ASN A 324 14.36 5.94 -8.68
C ASN A 324 13.67 7.29 -8.42
N ARG A 325 14.31 8.17 -7.64
CA ARG A 325 13.75 9.49 -7.29
C ARG A 325 13.42 10.40 -8.48
N GLY A 326 13.99 10.12 -9.65
CA GLY A 326 13.75 10.87 -10.89
C GLY A 326 12.47 10.48 -11.64
N LEU A 327 11.78 9.40 -11.27
CA LEU A 327 10.67 8.85 -12.03
C LEU A 327 9.36 9.63 -11.91
N ASN A 328 9.26 10.63 -11.03
CA ASN A 328 7.99 11.32 -10.73
C ASN A 328 6.84 10.34 -10.41
N ARG A 329 7.15 9.30 -9.66
CA ARG A 329 6.24 8.27 -9.16
C ARG A 329 6.37 8.16 -7.64
N VAL A 330 5.34 7.65 -7.00
CA VAL A 330 5.46 7.17 -5.62
C VAL A 330 6.27 5.88 -5.63
N ILE A 331 7.34 5.81 -4.84
CA ILE A 331 8.08 4.56 -4.65
C ILE A 331 7.59 3.95 -3.36
N GLY A 332 7.11 2.71 -3.43
CA GLY A 332 6.52 1.96 -2.33
C GLY A 332 7.37 0.77 -1.93
N TYR A 333 7.32 0.44 -0.65
CA TYR A 333 7.79 -0.79 -0.04
C TYR A 333 6.57 -1.49 0.55
N ASP A 334 5.85 -2.23 -0.29
CA ASP A 334 4.53 -2.76 0.04
C ASP A 334 4.56 -4.15 0.65
N GLU A 335 5.74 -4.79 0.73
CA GLU A 335 5.91 -6.06 1.41
C GLU A 335 7.29 -6.23 2.04
N THR A 336 7.31 -6.41 3.36
CA THR A 336 8.39 -7.02 4.13
C THR A 336 7.80 -7.98 5.16
N GLY A 337 8.60 -8.87 5.77
CA GLY A 337 8.06 -9.79 6.77
C GLY A 337 8.85 -11.08 6.93
N PHE A 338 9.94 -11.25 6.18
CA PHE A 338 10.79 -12.44 6.20
C PHE A 338 12.16 -12.18 6.86
N ALA A 339 12.23 -11.20 7.77
CA ALA A 339 13.47 -10.76 8.42
C ALA A 339 13.51 -11.09 9.92
N GLY A 340 12.84 -12.18 10.33
CA GLY A 340 12.69 -12.61 11.72
C GLY A 340 11.56 -11.86 12.44
N ASN A 341 11.46 -12.03 13.77
CA ASN A 341 10.31 -11.56 14.56
C ASN A 341 10.58 -10.31 15.42
N LYS A 342 11.72 -9.61 15.20
CA LYS A 342 12.07 -8.44 16.02
C LYS A 342 11.43 -7.17 15.44
N ASP A 343 10.65 -6.46 16.23
CA ASP A 343 10.02 -5.19 15.86
C ASP A 343 11.03 -4.13 15.39
N GLU A 344 12.21 -4.08 16.02
CA GLU A 344 13.30 -3.17 15.66
C GLU A 344 13.71 -3.28 14.18
N THR A 345 13.71 -4.50 13.62
CA THR A 345 14.07 -4.74 12.22
C THR A 345 13.11 -3.99 11.28
N TYR A 346 11.82 -4.14 11.47
CA TYR A 346 10.79 -3.55 10.62
C TYR A 346 10.66 -2.04 10.84
N ARG A 347 10.82 -1.57 12.09
CA ARG A 347 10.92 -0.15 12.39
C ARG A 347 12.07 0.51 11.63
N ARG A 348 13.27 -0.10 11.65
CA ARG A 348 14.44 0.40 10.91
C ARG A 348 14.22 0.42 9.40
N GLN A 349 13.62 -0.64 8.84
CA GLN A 349 13.28 -0.71 7.42
C GLN A 349 12.35 0.44 7.03
N ALA A 350 11.27 0.65 7.78
CA ALA A 350 10.31 1.70 7.54
C ALA A 350 10.94 3.11 7.57
N TRP A 351 11.65 3.44 8.66
CA TRP A 351 12.31 4.74 8.78
C TRP A 351 13.32 4.99 7.66
N ASN A 352 14.19 4.01 7.38
CA ASN A 352 15.19 4.14 6.32
C ASN A 352 14.53 4.37 4.96
N PHE A 353 13.51 3.61 4.63
CA PHE A 353 12.86 3.69 3.33
C PHE A 353 12.10 5.00 3.14
N VAL A 354 11.26 5.37 4.10
CA VAL A 354 10.45 6.59 4.05
C VAL A 354 11.35 7.83 4.04
N MET A 355 12.40 7.86 4.86
CA MET A 355 13.33 8.99 4.92
C MET A 355 14.29 9.06 3.72
N SER A 356 14.30 8.05 2.85
CA SER A 356 14.94 8.08 1.53
C SER A 356 14.01 8.61 0.42
N GLY A 357 12.76 8.95 0.76
CA GLY A 357 11.76 9.48 -0.18
C GLY A 357 10.73 8.45 -0.63
N GLY A 358 10.63 7.30 0.05
CA GLY A 358 9.54 6.34 -0.14
C GLY A 358 8.22 6.87 0.39
N GLY A 359 7.15 6.75 -0.40
CA GLY A 359 5.83 7.28 -0.04
C GLY A 359 4.88 6.25 0.57
N LEU A 360 5.29 4.97 0.62
CA LEU A 360 4.47 3.88 1.13
C LEU A 360 5.36 2.80 1.78
N PHE A 361 4.91 2.26 2.94
CA PHE A 361 5.54 1.15 3.63
C PHE A 361 4.49 0.20 4.23
N ASN A 362 4.64 -1.10 4.00
CA ASN A 362 3.86 -2.17 4.63
C ASN A 362 4.76 -3.28 5.16
N ASN A 363 4.55 -3.67 6.41
CA ASN A 363 5.06 -4.90 7.00
C ASN A 363 3.97 -5.98 7.00
N LEU A 364 4.30 -7.21 6.63
CA LEU A 364 3.45 -8.38 6.89
C LEU A 364 3.41 -8.64 8.38
N ASP A 365 2.26 -8.39 8.99
CA ASP A 365 2.03 -8.53 10.43
C ASP A 365 1.36 -9.86 10.73
N TYR A 366 2.17 -10.84 11.09
CA TYR A 366 1.71 -12.19 11.40
C TYR A 366 1.06 -12.32 12.78
N SER A 367 0.90 -11.23 13.51
CA SER A 367 0.12 -11.21 14.75
C SER A 367 -1.40 -11.09 14.53
N PHE A 368 -1.82 -10.80 13.29
CA PHE A 368 -3.22 -10.87 12.87
C PHE A 368 -3.55 -12.26 12.36
N THR A 369 -4.34 -13.00 13.12
CA THR A 369 -4.80 -14.35 12.76
C THR A 369 -6.30 -14.49 13.04
N THR A 370 -6.95 -15.53 12.49
CA THR A 370 -8.34 -15.85 12.82
C THR A 370 -8.49 -16.09 14.32
N GLY A 371 -9.37 -15.35 14.99
CA GLY A 371 -9.55 -15.32 16.44
C GLY A 371 -8.68 -14.31 17.18
N HIS A 372 -7.69 -13.70 16.51
CA HIS A 372 -6.82 -12.64 17.01
C HIS A 372 -6.72 -11.48 15.99
N GLU A 373 -7.85 -11.07 15.46
CA GLU A 373 -7.94 -9.99 14.48
C GLU A 373 -7.64 -8.60 15.07
N ASP A 374 -7.41 -8.53 16.38
CA ASP A 374 -6.86 -7.37 17.07
C ASP A 374 -5.32 -7.26 16.99
N GLY A 375 -4.67 -8.21 16.30
CA GLY A 375 -3.23 -8.22 16.09
C GLY A 375 -2.43 -8.50 17.35
N THR A 376 -2.92 -9.40 18.21
CA THR A 376 -2.27 -9.76 19.48
C THR A 376 -1.60 -11.13 19.47
N ASP A 377 -1.69 -11.90 18.36
CA ASP A 377 -1.11 -13.25 18.26
C ASP A 377 0.40 -13.23 17.98
N THR A 378 1.16 -12.69 18.90
CA THR A 378 2.64 -12.65 18.78
C THR A 378 3.32 -14.03 18.93
N ALA A 379 2.55 -15.08 19.22
CA ALA A 379 3.02 -16.45 19.29
C ALA A 379 2.83 -17.23 17.98
N ASN A 380 2.24 -16.63 16.95
CA ASN A 380 2.13 -17.26 15.65
C ASN A 380 3.51 -17.58 15.07
N LYS A 381 3.74 -18.83 14.66
CA LYS A 381 4.97 -19.20 13.98
C LYS A 381 4.87 -18.76 12.52
N ALA A 382 5.79 -17.88 12.13
CA ALA A 382 5.84 -17.29 10.81
C ALA A 382 7.28 -16.85 10.48
N PRO A 383 7.60 -16.58 9.21
CA PRO A 383 8.94 -16.13 8.82
C PRO A 383 9.24 -14.68 9.25
N GLY A 384 8.22 -13.93 9.64
CA GLY A 384 8.30 -12.54 10.07
C GLY A 384 7.69 -12.31 11.46
N GLY A 385 7.63 -11.03 11.84
CA GLY A 385 7.06 -10.58 13.12
C GLY A 385 5.74 -9.85 12.93
N GLY A 386 5.53 -8.89 13.81
CA GLY A 386 4.34 -8.08 13.94
C GLY A 386 3.86 -8.05 15.38
N SER A 387 3.42 -6.90 15.81
CA SER A 387 2.93 -6.72 17.18
C SER A 387 2.20 -5.39 17.33
N PRO A 388 1.37 -5.22 18.37
CA PRO A 388 0.83 -3.91 18.74
C PRO A 388 1.93 -2.87 19.05
N ALA A 389 3.09 -3.32 19.54
CA ALA A 389 4.23 -2.43 19.81
C ALA A 389 4.85 -1.91 18.51
N LEU A 390 5.08 -2.80 17.52
CA LEU A 390 5.59 -2.38 16.21
C LEU A 390 4.65 -1.36 15.55
N ARG A 391 3.35 -1.61 15.53
CA ARG A 391 2.38 -0.67 14.93
C ARG A 391 2.45 0.71 15.57
N ARG A 392 2.56 0.80 16.91
CA ARG A 392 2.77 2.10 17.60
C ARG A 392 4.09 2.75 17.21
N GLN A 393 5.18 1.98 17.04
CA GLN A 393 6.47 2.50 16.57
C GLN A 393 6.38 3.01 15.13
N LEU A 394 5.65 2.32 14.25
CA LEU A 394 5.42 2.76 12.87
C LEU A 394 4.56 4.03 12.80
N LYS A 395 3.55 4.15 13.68
CA LYS A 395 2.78 5.40 13.82
C LYS A 395 3.67 6.61 14.08
N THR A 396 4.76 6.44 14.83
CA THR A 396 5.71 7.53 15.11
C THR A 396 6.30 8.15 13.84
N ILE A 397 6.45 7.37 12.76
CA ILE A 397 6.93 7.87 11.46
C ILE A 397 5.91 8.83 10.85
N GLY A 398 4.65 8.43 10.83
CA GLY A 398 3.55 9.27 10.33
C GLY A 398 3.41 10.56 11.16
N ASP A 399 3.40 10.44 12.49
CA ASP A 399 3.33 11.59 13.39
C ASP A 399 4.52 12.54 13.22
N PHE A 400 5.72 12.00 12.99
CA PHE A 400 6.91 12.79 12.71
C PHE A 400 6.80 13.55 11.39
N LEU A 401 6.37 12.90 10.32
CA LEU A 401 6.20 13.54 9.01
C LEU A 401 5.10 14.60 9.00
N HIS A 402 4.01 14.40 9.75
CA HIS A 402 2.93 15.38 9.87
C HIS A 402 3.32 16.67 10.59
N ARG A 403 4.53 16.75 11.16
CA ARG A 403 5.09 18.01 11.71
C ARG A 403 5.51 18.99 10.62
N PHE A 404 5.56 18.55 9.37
CA PHE A 404 6.06 19.27 8.21
C PHE A 404 4.98 19.42 7.12
N ASP A 405 5.20 20.37 6.23
CA ASP A 405 4.51 20.38 4.93
C ASP A 405 5.09 19.28 4.05
N LEU A 406 4.50 18.09 4.12
CA LEU A 406 4.98 16.89 3.44
C LEU A 406 5.10 17.10 1.93
N ALA A 407 4.19 17.86 1.33
CA ALA A 407 4.21 18.17 -0.10
C ALA A 407 5.49 18.94 -0.53
N ARG A 408 6.15 19.60 0.40
CA ARG A 408 7.38 20.37 0.13
C ARG A 408 8.67 19.65 0.52
N LEU A 409 8.55 18.49 1.20
CA LEU A 409 9.72 17.69 1.57
C LEU A 409 10.26 16.91 0.38
N GLN A 410 11.58 17.00 0.18
CA GLN A 410 12.31 16.26 -0.84
C GLN A 410 13.59 15.64 -0.25
N PRO A 411 14.03 14.46 -0.72
CA PRO A 411 15.31 13.90 -0.31
C PRO A 411 16.45 14.88 -0.53
N ASP A 412 17.26 15.09 0.51
CA ASP A 412 18.36 16.05 0.52
C ASP A 412 19.65 15.41 1.07
N PRO A 413 20.35 14.59 0.28
CA PRO A 413 21.55 13.90 0.72
C PRO A 413 22.73 14.85 1.01
N LEU A 414 22.67 16.10 0.55
CA LEU A 414 23.75 17.09 0.76
C LEU A 414 23.52 17.96 2.00
N PHE A 415 22.37 17.87 2.64
CA PHE A 415 22.07 18.66 3.83
C PHE A 415 23.02 18.37 5.00
N VAL A 416 23.46 17.12 5.14
CA VAL A 416 24.39 16.70 6.20
C VAL A 416 25.80 16.58 5.63
N ALA A 417 26.66 17.55 5.95
CA ALA A 417 28.07 17.59 5.49
C ALA A 417 28.93 16.57 6.23
N ARG A 418 28.64 16.26 7.50
CA ARG A 418 29.35 15.29 8.33
C ARG A 418 28.47 14.71 9.41
N ALA A 419 28.58 13.38 9.61
CA ALA A 419 27.86 12.62 10.61
C ALA A 419 28.73 11.47 11.14
N PRO A 420 29.65 11.72 12.09
CA PRO A 420 30.58 10.69 12.56
C PRO A 420 29.88 9.52 13.24
N GLY A 421 30.16 8.28 12.80
CA GLY A 421 29.67 7.05 13.43
C GLY A 421 28.20 6.72 13.22
N VAL A 422 27.48 7.50 12.39
CA VAL A 422 26.05 7.31 12.13
C VAL A 422 25.74 7.45 10.64
N VAL A 423 24.64 6.84 10.22
CA VAL A 423 24.04 7.04 8.89
C VAL A 423 22.87 8.01 9.03
N VAL A 424 22.80 9.01 8.15
CA VAL A 424 21.74 10.03 8.20
C VAL A 424 21.01 10.08 6.88
N ARG A 425 19.68 10.14 6.96
CA ARG A 425 18.81 10.45 5.83
C ARG A 425 18.04 11.73 6.13
N ALA A 426 17.92 12.57 5.13
CA ALA A 426 17.30 13.87 5.28
C ALA A 426 16.27 14.13 4.18
N LEU A 427 15.12 14.64 4.59
CA LEU A 427 14.12 15.27 3.74
C LEU A 427 14.10 16.77 4.06
N SER A 428 14.16 17.63 3.06
CA SER A 428 14.23 19.08 3.25
C SER A 428 13.13 19.82 2.49
N HIS A 429 12.56 20.83 3.15
CA HIS A 429 11.94 22.00 2.54
C HIS A 429 12.94 23.15 2.66
N PRO A 430 13.76 23.42 1.62
CA PRO A 430 14.90 24.32 1.72
C PRO A 430 14.56 25.68 2.33
N GLY A 431 15.33 26.11 3.33
CA GLY A 431 15.14 27.36 4.04
C GLY A 431 13.94 27.43 4.99
N LYS A 432 13.19 26.34 5.17
CA LYS A 432 12.00 26.27 6.04
C LYS A 432 12.06 25.15 7.07
N ALA A 433 12.34 23.91 6.65
CA ALA A 433 12.31 22.76 7.54
C ALA A 433 13.18 21.62 7.02
N HIS A 434 13.69 20.80 7.94
CA HIS A 434 14.45 19.59 7.65
C HIS A 434 14.03 18.48 8.61
N ALA A 435 13.69 17.35 8.06
CA ALA A 435 13.37 16.09 8.75
C ALA A 435 14.55 15.14 8.56
N LEU A 436 15.12 14.61 9.64
CA LEU A 436 16.26 13.70 9.57
C LEU A 436 15.97 12.41 10.36
N TYR A 437 16.49 11.31 9.87
CA TYR A 437 16.61 10.05 10.59
C TYR A 437 18.11 9.74 10.75
N VAL A 438 18.54 9.57 11.99
CA VAL A 438 19.95 9.34 12.37
C VAL A 438 20.05 7.95 12.97
N GLN A 439 20.68 7.03 12.26
CA GLN A 439 20.84 5.63 12.65
C GLN A 439 22.28 5.34 13.11
N GLY A 440 22.42 4.71 14.26
CA GLY A 440 23.69 4.34 14.88
C GLY A 440 23.63 4.47 16.40
N ARG A 441 24.75 4.85 17.01
CA ARG A 441 24.82 5.13 18.45
C ARG A 441 25.32 6.53 18.69
N GLY A 442 24.65 7.23 19.61
CA GLY A 442 25.06 8.56 20.06
C GLY A 442 25.90 8.53 21.34
N PRO A 443 26.40 9.70 21.78
CA PRO A 443 26.16 10.98 21.13
C PRO A 443 27.03 11.17 19.89
N THR A 444 26.55 12.00 18.95
CA THR A 444 27.30 12.42 17.76
C THR A 444 27.08 13.90 17.50
N THR A 445 28.00 14.54 16.76
CA THR A 445 27.83 15.92 16.31
C THR A 445 27.65 15.94 14.80
N LEU A 446 26.48 16.37 14.35
CA LEU A 446 26.17 16.56 12.94
C LEU A 446 26.66 17.92 12.46
N SER A 447 27.21 17.99 11.24
CA SER A 447 27.48 19.22 10.54
C SER A 447 26.45 19.45 9.45
N LEU A 448 25.59 20.47 9.59
CA LEU A 448 24.37 20.67 8.83
C LEU A 448 24.46 21.92 7.93
N GLN A 449 24.00 21.83 6.71
CA GLN A 449 23.93 22.92 5.72
C GLN A 449 22.74 23.85 5.99
N LEU A 450 22.64 24.37 7.22
CA LEU A 450 21.57 25.28 7.59
C LEU A 450 21.79 26.67 6.95
N ALA A 451 20.71 27.20 6.34
CA ALA A 451 20.69 28.57 5.90
C ALA A 451 20.79 29.54 7.09
N LYS A 452 21.40 30.71 6.86
CA LYS A 452 21.46 31.77 7.90
C LYS A 452 20.09 32.08 8.49
N GLY A 453 20.01 32.08 9.82
CA GLY A 453 18.78 32.35 10.54
C GLY A 453 18.68 31.62 11.89
N ARG A 454 17.51 31.75 12.50
CA ARG A 454 17.18 31.06 13.76
C ARG A 454 16.33 29.83 13.46
N TRP A 455 16.64 28.74 14.15
CA TRP A 455 16.00 27.44 13.97
C TRP A 455 15.70 26.82 15.32
N THR A 456 14.63 26.02 15.37
CA THR A 456 14.34 25.14 16.50
C THR A 456 14.63 23.69 16.07
N ALA A 457 15.48 23.01 16.83
CA ALA A 457 15.80 21.59 16.64
C ALA A 457 15.17 20.75 17.76
N GLU A 458 14.49 19.67 17.40
CA GLU A 458 13.93 18.69 18.32
C GLU A 458 14.40 17.29 17.95
N TRP A 459 15.10 16.67 18.89
CA TRP A 459 15.47 15.25 18.82
C TRP A 459 14.33 14.41 19.40
N ILE A 460 13.90 13.40 18.65
CA ILE A 460 12.66 12.68 18.89
C ILE A 460 12.93 11.17 18.91
N SER A 461 12.45 10.48 19.93
CA SER A 461 12.51 9.03 20.03
C SER A 461 11.75 8.37 18.86
N VAL A 462 12.39 7.44 18.17
CA VAL A 462 11.78 6.67 17.08
C VAL A 462 10.87 5.53 17.58
N GLU A 463 10.83 5.29 18.89
CA GLU A 463 10.03 4.23 19.50
C GLU A 463 8.65 4.70 19.90
N ASP A 464 8.55 5.92 20.44
CA ASP A 464 7.32 6.46 21.03
C ASP A 464 7.03 7.93 20.70
N GLY A 465 7.93 8.59 19.95
CA GLY A 465 7.73 9.95 19.44
C GLY A 465 7.95 11.07 20.49
N HIS A 466 8.39 10.75 21.73
CA HIS A 466 8.64 11.82 22.70
C HIS A 466 9.89 12.63 22.34
N VAL A 467 9.91 13.90 22.75
CA VAL A 467 11.05 14.81 22.54
C VAL A 467 12.13 14.55 23.58
N LEU A 468 13.27 14.06 23.12
CA LEU A 468 14.47 13.78 23.95
C LEU A 468 15.22 15.06 24.32
N LYS A 469 15.37 15.97 23.34
CA LYS A 469 16.08 17.22 23.50
C LYS A 469 15.50 18.27 22.56
N ARG A 470 15.38 19.51 23.04
CA ARG A 470 14.98 20.69 22.25
C ARG A 470 15.97 21.80 22.45
N GLU A 471 16.38 22.45 21.36
CA GLU A 471 17.29 23.57 21.41
C GLU A 471 17.05 24.55 20.24
N ASN A 472 17.44 25.82 20.46
CA ASN A 472 17.44 26.84 19.41
C ASN A 472 18.86 26.98 18.84
N ILE A 473 18.92 27.06 17.52
CA ILE A 473 20.17 27.20 16.76
C ILE A 473 20.17 28.59 16.10
N SER A 474 21.24 29.35 16.29
CA SER A 474 21.50 30.52 15.49
C SER A 474 22.59 30.17 14.46
N ALA A 475 22.17 29.93 13.21
CA ALA A 475 23.08 29.62 12.13
C ALA A 475 23.56 30.93 11.44
N GLU A 476 24.82 31.31 11.65
CA GLU A 476 25.41 32.46 10.99
C GLU A 476 26.01 32.10 9.65
N LYS A 477 26.57 30.90 9.55
CA LYS A 477 27.15 30.31 8.33
C LYS A 477 26.99 28.79 8.34
N ALA A 478 26.94 28.19 7.16
CA ALA A 478 27.01 26.74 6.99
C ALA A 478 28.49 26.27 6.96
N PRO A 479 28.81 25.03 7.43
CA PRO A 479 27.88 24.16 8.16
C PRO A 479 27.76 24.58 9.63
N ALA A 480 26.55 24.38 10.19
CA ALA A 480 26.28 24.51 11.63
C ALA A 480 26.44 23.16 12.34
N ALA A 481 27.06 23.17 13.53
CA ALA A 481 27.25 21.98 14.34
C ALA A 481 26.05 21.80 15.27
N LEU A 482 25.54 20.55 15.38
CA LEU A 482 24.43 20.16 16.25
C LEU A 482 24.74 18.84 16.96
N ALA A 483 24.81 18.87 18.29
CA ALA A 483 25.08 17.68 19.09
C ALA A 483 23.78 16.93 19.46
N SER A 484 23.76 15.62 19.18
CA SER A 484 22.64 14.77 19.56
C SER A 484 22.59 14.51 21.07
N PRO A 485 21.44 14.07 21.60
CA PRO A 485 21.40 13.38 22.88
C PRO A 485 22.06 11.98 22.77
N GLU A 486 22.13 11.27 23.87
CA GLU A 486 22.44 9.84 23.88
C GLU A 486 21.31 9.05 23.20
N PHE A 487 21.66 8.06 22.39
CA PHE A 487 20.73 7.10 21.78
C PHE A 487 21.47 5.81 21.40
N ASN A 488 20.76 4.67 21.36
CA ASN A 488 21.40 3.36 21.16
C ASN A 488 21.20 2.73 19.79
N ASP A 489 20.16 3.14 19.06
CA ASP A 489 19.78 2.55 17.77
C ASP A 489 19.56 3.62 16.70
N ALA A 490 18.61 4.51 16.98
CA ALA A 490 18.28 5.60 16.07
C ALA A 490 17.54 6.72 16.81
N VAL A 491 17.55 7.89 16.18
CA VAL A 491 16.80 9.05 16.65
C VAL A 491 16.31 9.85 15.45
N ALA A 492 15.15 10.45 15.52
CA ALA A 492 14.65 11.40 14.53
C ALA A 492 15.00 12.83 14.97
N LEU A 493 15.20 13.73 14.00
CA LEU A 493 15.50 15.13 14.24
C LEU A 493 14.63 16.02 13.36
N SER A 494 13.83 16.85 13.98
CA SER A 494 13.05 17.92 13.33
C SER A 494 13.78 19.23 13.48
N ILE A 495 14.01 19.95 12.38
CA ILE A 495 14.60 21.29 12.38
C ILE A 495 13.65 22.22 11.62
N VAL A 496 13.13 23.23 12.30
CA VAL A 496 12.16 24.17 11.73
C VAL A 496 12.63 25.60 11.94
N ARG A 497 12.53 26.44 10.90
CA ARG A 497 12.88 27.85 10.97
C ARG A 497 11.90 28.61 11.86
N GLN A 498 12.44 29.51 12.72
CA GLN A 498 11.65 30.39 13.56
C GLN A 498 11.08 31.58 12.78
#